data_d7b4f5546cd1bc53e19c5b3805e2b2ed
#
_entry.id   d7b4f5546cd1bc53e19c5b3805e2b2ed
#
_cell.length_a   1.000
_cell.length_b   1.000
_cell.length_c   1.000
_cell.angle_alpha   90.00
_cell.angle_beta   90.00
_cell.angle_gamma   90.00
#
_symmetry.space_group_name_H-M   'P 1'
#
loop_
_entity.id
_entity.type
_entity.pdbx_description
1 polymer ?
#
loop_
_entity_poly.entity_id
_entity_poly.type
_entity_poly.pdbx_seq_one_letter_code
_entity_poly.pdbx_strand_id
1 'polypeptide(L)'
;MSEFKNVTIVKKANVYFDGKVVSRTVKFEDGSTKTLGYMMPGNYDFNTAAAEAMEILAGQLDVLLPNSQEWVAVKGGESFDVPANA
;
A
#
# COMPACT_ATOMS: atom_id res chain seq x y z
N MET A 1 -2.83 3.55 -15.88
CA MET A 1 -1.66 2.82 -16.40
C MET A 1 -1.46 1.57 -15.60
N SER A 2 -1.34 0.46 -16.27
CA SER A 2 -1.25 -0.83 -15.61
C SER A 2 0.18 -1.32 -15.41
N GLU A 3 1.19 -0.55 -15.80
CA GLU A 3 2.58 -0.96 -15.66
C GLU A 3 3.51 0.21 -15.46
N PHE A 4 4.66 -0.07 -14.82
CA PHE A 4 5.77 0.87 -14.70
C PHE A 4 6.87 0.44 -15.67
N LYS A 5 7.50 1.42 -16.33
CA LYS A 5 8.60 1.17 -17.27
C LYS A 5 9.89 1.79 -16.74
N ASN A 6 11.03 1.19 -17.13
CA ASN A 6 12.36 1.69 -16.79
C ASN A 6 12.56 1.89 -15.29
N VAL A 7 12.17 0.88 -14.52
CA VAL A 7 12.27 0.92 -13.05
C VAL A 7 13.21 -0.15 -12.54
N THR A 8 13.71 0.07 -11.34
CA THR A 8 14.51 -0.93 -10.61
C THR A 8 13.65 -1.55 -9.54
N ILE A 9 13.64 -2.87 -9.48
CA ILE A 9 12.91 -3.62 -8.46
C ILE A 9 13.88 -4.16 -7.44
N VAL A 10 13.64 -3.86 -6.16
CA VAL A 10 14.39 -4.47 -5.07
C VAL A 10 13.86 -5.89 -4.90
N LYS A 11 14.72 -6.89 -5.12
CA LYS A 11 14.30 -8.31 -5.11
C LYS A 11 13.78 -8.78 -3.76
N LYS A 12 14.40 -8.33 -2.68
CA LYS A 12 14.00 -8.75 -1.34
C LYS A 12 12.67 -8.11 -0.98
N ALA A 13 11.68 -8.92 -0.69
CA ALA A 13 10.36 -8.45 -0.32
C ALA A 13 10.35 -7.88 1.10
N ASN A 14 9.46 -6.91 1.32
CA ASN A 14 9.08 -6.46 2.66
C ASN A 14 7.96 -7.37 3.14
N VAL A 15 8.16 -8.08 4.23
CA VAL A 15 7.22 -9.10 4.71
C VAL A 15 6.66 -8.66 6.06
N TYR A 16 5.35 -8.63 6.17
CA TYR A 16 4.65 -8.23 7.38
C TYR A 16 3.61 -9.30 7.75
N PHE A 17 3.27 -9.38 9.04
CA PHE A 17 2.22 -10.29 9.55
C PHE A 17 2.45 -11.74 9.09
N ASP A 18 3.67 -12.24 9.25
CA ASP A 18 4.06 -13.63 8.93
C ASP A 18 3.79 -14.00 7.46
N GLY A 19 3.97 -13.07 6.56
CA GLY A 19 3.80 -13.31 5.13
C GLY A 19 2.41 -13.03 4.59
N LYS A 20 1.48 -12.58 5.42
CA LYS A 20 0.13 -12.26 4.97
C LYS A 20 0.08 -10.95 4.19
N VAL A 21 1.06 -10.07 4.41
CA VAL A 21 1.23 -8.83 3.66
C VAL A 21 2.64 -8.80 3.13
N VAL A 22 2.78 -8.67 1.82
CA VAL A 22 4.09 -8.68 1.15
C VAL A 22 4.12 -7.55 0.13
N SER A 23 5.21 -6.79 0.12
CA SER A 23 5.42 -5.76 -0.89
C SER A 23 6.85 -5.76 -1.39
N ARG A 24 7.06 -5.19 -2.57
CA ARG A 24 8.41 -4.96 -3.13
C ARG A 24 8.54 -3.51 -3.50
N THR A 25 9.75 -2.99 -3.30
CA THR A 25 10.05 -1.60 -3.59
C THR A 25 10.40 -1.42 -5.06
N VAL A 26 9.79 -0.44 -5.68
CA VAL A 26 10.04 -0.03 -7.07
C VAL A 26 10.73 1.34 -7.01
N LYS A 27 11.91 1.44 -7.63
CA LYS A 27 12.67 2.69 -7.70
C LYS A 27 12.57 3.26 -9.10
N PHE A 28 12.21 4.53 -9.19
CA PHE A 28 12.11 5.24 -10.45
C PHE A 28 13.39 5.99 -10.77
N GLU A 29 13.56 6.35 -12.02
CA GLU A 29 14.77 7.06 -12.49
C GLU A 29 14.99 8.41 -11.82
N ASP A 30 13.92 9.07 -11.40
CA ASP A 30 13.99 10.36 -10.72
C ASP A 30 14.34 10.26 -9.23
N GLY A 31 14.58 9.06 -8.73
CA GLY A 31 14.91 8.81 -7.33
C GLY A 31 13.71 8.55 -6.43
N SER A 32 12.51 8.67 -6.94
CA SER A 32 11.31 8.37 -6.15
C SER A 32 11.10 6.87 -6.04
N THR A 33 10.30 6.44 -5.06
CA THR A 33 9.99 5.03 -4.83
C THR A 33 8.50 4.83 -4.59
N LYS A 34 8.03 3.65 -4.97
CA LYS A 34 6.70 3.16 -4.61
C LYS A 34 6.83 1.70 -4.21
N THR A 35 5.80 1.15 -3.62
CA THR A 35 5.75 -0.28 -3.32
C THR A 35 4.57 -0.92 -4.04
N LEU A 36 4.78 -2.15 -4.49
CA LEU A 36 3.72 -2.99 -5.03
C LEU A 36 3.62 -4.23 -4.15
N GLY A 37 2.42 -4.54 -3.73
CA GLY A 37 2.25 -5.67 -2.85
C GLY A 37 0.85 -6.22 -2.85
N TYR A 38 0.64 -7.22 -2.01
CA TYR A 38 -0.66 -7.79 -1.81
C TYR A 38 -0.89 -8.10 -0.33
N MET A 39 -2.16 -8.20 0.04
CA MET A 39 -2.60 -8.56 1.38
C MET A 39 -3.55 -9.75 1.27
N MET A 40 -3.30 -10.77 2.10
CA MET A 40 -4.25 -11.86 2.23
C MET A 40 -5.47 -11.39 3.03
N PRO A 41 -6.63 -12.03 2.86
CA PRO A 41 -7.79 -11.68 3.68
C PRO A 41 -7.48 -11.70 5.18
N GLY A 42 -7.94 -10.70 5.90
CA GLY A 42 -7.71 -10.57 7.34
C GLY A 42 -7.80 -9.13 7.80
N ASN A 43 -7.54 -8.93 9.08
CA ASN A 43 -7.52 -7.61 9.70
C ASN A 43 -6.09 -7.23 10.02
N TYR A 44 -5.71 -5.98 9.71
CA TYR A 44 -4.35 -5.50 9.89
C TYR A 44 -4.33 -4.09 10.45
N ASP A 45 -3.35 -3.84 11.33
CA ASP A 45 -3.06 -2.50 11.85
C ASP A 45 -1.71 -2.06 11.32
N PHE A 46 -1.66 -0.87 10.73
CA PHE A 46 -0.42 -0.27 10.25
C PHE A 46 -0.21 1.10 10.87
N ASN A 47 1.05 1.40 11.14
CA ASN A 47 1.47 2.74 11.54
C ASN A 47 2.32 3.33 10.42
N THR A 48 2.14 4.61 10.13
CA THR A 48 2.89 5.29 9.09
C THR A 48 3.86 6.30 9.69
N ALA A 49 5.08 6.35 9.15
CA ALA A 49 6.07 7.36 9.52
C ALA A 49 5.94 8.60 8.64
N ALA A 50 5.41 8.44 7.43
CA ALA A 50 5.20 9.51 6.47
C ALA A 50 3.83 9.33 5.81
N ALA A 51 3.28 10.40 5.27
CA ALA A 51 2.02 10.33 4.53
C ALA A 51 2.16 9.41 3.31
N GLU A 52 1.14 8.63 3.04
CA GLU A 52 1.13 7.68 1.92
C GLU A 52 -0.14 7.80 1.11
N ALA A 53 -0.02 7.65 -0.21
CA ALA A 53 -1.16 7.48 -1.09
C ALA A 53 -1.26 6.00 -1.43
N MET A 54 -2.41 5.39 -1.12
CA MET A 54 -2.65 3.97 -1.33
C MET A 54 -3.59 3.80 -2.51
N GLU A 55 -3.13 3.10 -3.54
CA GLU A 55 -3.93 2.76 -4.72
C GLU A 55 -4.25 1.27 -4.70
N ILE A 56 -5.52 0.94 -4.80
CA ILE A 56 -5.98 -0.45 -4.82
C ILE A 56 -6.12 -0.88 -6.28
N LEU A 57 -5.30 -1.85 -6.67
CA LEU A 57 -5.28 -2.34 -8.05
C LEU A 57 -6.37 -3.38 -8.30
N ALA A 58 -6.62 -4.23 -7.31
CA ALA A 58 -7.63 -5.28 -7.43
C ALA A 58 -8.15 -5.65 -6.04
N GLY A 59 -9.34 -6.23 -5.98
CA GLY A 59 -9.97 -6.62 -4.73
C GLY A 59 -10.70 -5.49 -4.06
N GLN A 60 -10.94 -5.65 -2.76
CA GLN A 60 -11.58 -4.61 -1.97
C GLN A 60 -11.15 -4.73 -0.50
N LEU A 61 -11.24 -3.63 0.20
CA LEU A 61 -10.93 -3.58 1.63
C LEU A 61 -11.75 -2.50 2.32
N ASP A 62 -11.84 -2.60 3.63
CA ASP A 62 -12.42 -1.55 4.46
C ASP A 62 -11.28 -0.91 5.25
N VAL A 63 -11.26 0.41 5.27
CA VAL A 63 -10.18 1.20 5.88
C VAL A 63 -10.76 2.04 7.01
N LEU A 64 -10.12 1.97 8.18
CA LEU A 64 -10.40 2.88 9.27
C LEU A 64 -9.21 3.82 9.42
N LEU A 65 -9.38 5.06 8.99
CA LEU A 65 -8.34 6.06 9.03
C LEU A 65 -8.26 6.71 10.42
N PRO A 66 -7.10 7.32 10.77
CA PRO A 66 -6.96 8.02 12.05
C PRO A 66 -8.01 9.11 12.22
N ASN A 67 -8.48 9.29 13.43
CA ASN A 67 -9.51 10.27 13.78
C ASN A 67 -10.85 10.05 13.08
N SER A 68 -11.05 8.87 12.51
CA SER A 68 -12.32 8.47 11.90
C SER A 68 -12.93 7.36 12.73
N GLN A 69 -14.25 7.35 12.83
CA GLN A 69 -15.00 6.30 13.51
C GLN A 69 -15.76 5.42 12.52
N GLU A 70 -15.64 5.71 11.24
CA GLU A 70 -16.33 4.98 10.20
C GLU A 70 -15.36 4.27 9.28
N TRP A 71 -15.69 3.04 8.93
CA TRP A 71 -14.95 2.26 7.94
C TRP A 71 -15.34 2.71 6.54
N VAL A 72 -14.34 2.86 5.68
CA VAL A 72 -14.54 3.26 4.28
C VAL A 72 -14.19 2.07 3.40
N ALA A 73 -15.11 1.68 2.53
CA ALA A 73 -14.85 0.62 1.56
C ALA A 73 -14.07 1.18 0.37
N VAL A 74 -12.99 0.50 0.01
CA VAL A 74 -12.14 0.87 -1.13
C VAL A 74 -12.00 -0.34 -2.04
N LYS A 75 -12.24 -0.15 -3.32
CA LYS A 75 -12.21 -1.22 -4.34
C LYS A 75 -11.06 -1.02 -5.31
N GLY A 76 -10.78 -2.05 -6.10
CA GLY A 76 -9.83 -1.95 -7.19
C GLY A 76 -10.11 -0.76 -8.09
N GLY A 77 -9.08 0.00 -8.41
CA GLY A 77 -9.18 1.24 -9.17
C GLY A 77 -9.39 2.49 -8.34
N GLU A 78 -9.61 2.35 -7.03
CA GLU A 78 -9.76 3.48 -6.11
C GLU A 78 -8.49 3.70 -5.30
N SER A 79 -8.36 4.88 -4.73
CA SER A 79 -7.20 5.22 -3.89
C SER A 79 -7.65 6.00 -2.66
N PHE A 80 -6.78 6.03 -1.66
CA PHE A 80 -6.98 6.84 -0.46
C PHE A 80 -5.64 7.30 0.10
N ASP A 81 -5.67 8.39 0.86
CA ASP A 81 -4.47 8.94 1.49
C ASP A 81 -4.42 8.59 2.96
N VAL A 82 -3.23 8.26 3.44
CA VAL A 82 -2.97 8.00 4.86
C VAL A 82 -2.03 9.09 5.36
N PRO A 83 -2.42 9.84 6.40
CA PRO A 83 -1.53 10.87 6.94
C PRO A 83 -0.32 10.27 7.63
N ALA A 84 0.72 11.10 7.83
CA ALA A 84 1.90 10.69 8.56
C ALA A 84 1.58 10.45 10.04
N ASN A 85 2.34 9.56 10.66
CA ASN A 85 2.23 9.23 12.09
C ASN A 85 0.83 8.71 12.48
N ALA A 86 0.25 7.88 11.63
CA ALA A 86 -1.10 7.36 11.83
C ALA A 86 -1.12 5.85 12.04
#